data_4ddb9429185b6e8371c79f6487ee6221
#
_entry.id   4ddb9429185b6e8371c79f6487ee6221
#
_cell.length_a   1.000
_cell.length_b   1.000
_cell.length_c   1.000
_cell.angle_alpha   90.00
_cell.angle_beta   90.00
_cell.angle_gamma   90.00
#
_symmetry.space_group_name_H-M   'P 1'
#
loop_
_entity.id
_entity.type
_entity.pdbx_description
1 polymer ?
#
loop_
_entity_poly.entity_id
_entity_poly.type
_entity_poly.pdbx_seq_one_letter_code
_entity_poly.pdbx_strand_id
1 'polypeptide(L)'
;MQVKNAIEAKELTKIFGERKAVDQISFAVSAGETFALLGPNGAGKSTTMRMIACRTPLSDGDLSVEGFDVKTEDRQIRRLIGVVPQENNLDPDLNVLENLRVYAGYYRLKKDEIENRIDELLDFIRLKNRAASRIDELSGGMKRRLMIARALIHRPRILLLDEPTTGLDPNVRQEIWEKLEELRREENLTILLSTHYMDEAEKLCQRLLVLSQGRIVAAGVPRELIEKEASKYALEVREAAALPLQSTENRIRAVVRGSTHLYFAETIEKLMPLMTLYGNLQMIVRPSNLEDVFLQLTEDEENEEKSLKRESV
;
A
#
# COMPACT_ATOMS: atom_id res chain seq x y z
N MET A 1 10.20 -4.98 -26.07
CA MET A 1 10.86 -5.64 -24.93
C MET A 1 9.77 -6.26 -24.07
N GLN A 2 9.82 -7.56 -23.76
CA GLN A 2 8.90 -8.15 -22.80
C GLN A 2 9.20 -7.54 -21.43
N VAL A 3 8.19 -6.97 -20.78
CA VAL A 3 8.30 -6.48 -19.41
C VAL A 3 8.53 -7.70 -18.51
N LYS A 4 9.67 -7.73 -17.82
CA LYS A 4 10.00 -8.82 -16.90
C LYS A 4 9.23 -8.59 -15.59
N ASN A 5 8.42 -9.57 -15.19
CA ASN A 5 7.76 -9.53 -13.88
C ASN A 5 8.78 -9.83 -12.76
N ALA A 6 8.81 -8.96 -11.76
CA ALA A 6 9.57 -9.17 -10.53
C ALA A 6 8.82 -10.07 -9.54
N ILE A 7 7.48 -9.97 -9.52
CA ILE A 7 6.60 -10.83 -8.71
C ILE A 7 5.46 -11.30 -9.61
N GLU A 8 5.11 -12.57 -9.54
CA GLU A 8 3.97 -13.14 -10.26
C GLU A 8 3.21 -14.10 -9.34
N ALA A 9 1.91 -13.84 -9.15
CA ALA A 9 0.99 -14.65 -8.35
C ALA A 9 -0.16 -15.12 -9.22
N LYS A 10 -0.49 -16.43 -9.15
CA LYS A 10 -1.61 -17.07 -9.86
C LYS A 10 -2.45 -17.83 -8.86
N GLU A 11 -3.72 -17.44 -8.75
CA GLU A 11 -4.73 -18.07 -7.86
C GLU A 11 -4.21 -18.22 -6.42
N LEU A 12 -3.37 -17.27 -5.98
CA LEU A 12 -2.69 -17.32 -4.70
C LEU A 12 -3.70 -17.39 -3.56
N THR A 13 -3.59 -18.43 -2.74
CA THR A 13 -4.53 -18.69 -1.65
C THR A 13 -3.80 -18.95 -0.34
N LYS A 14 -4.33 -18.38 0.75
CA LYS A 14 -3.90 -18.66 2.13
C LYS A 14 -5.06 -18.87 3.06
N ILE A 15 -5.06 -20.02 3.72
CA ILE A 15 -6.08 -20.44 4.68
C ILE A 15 -5.42 -20.59 6.06
N PHE A 16 -6.04 -20.05 7.10
CA PHE A 16 -5.71 -20.25 8.50
C PHE A 16 -6.95 -20.83 9.22
N GLY A 17 -6.88 -22.10 9.58
CA GLY A 17 -8.06 -22.81 10.09
C GLY A 17 -9.19 -22.80 9.05
N GLU A 18 -10.33 -22.23 9.40
CA GLU A 18 -11.49 -22.09 8.48
C GLU A 18 -11.47 -20.76 7.68
N ARG A 19 -10.60 -19.80 8.05
CA ARG A 19 -10.58 -18.48 7.44
C ARG A 19 -9.67 -18.45 6.22
N LYS A 20 -10.22 -18.09 5.05
CA LYS A 20 -9.43 -17.69 3.89
C LYS A 20 -8.94 -16.25 4.07
N ALA A 21 -7.66 -16.09 4.39
CA ALA A 21 -7.03 -14.77 4.53
C ALA A 21 -6.63 -14.17 3.19
N VAL A 22 -6.39 -15.02 2.18
CA VAL A 22 -6.17 -14.66 0.77
C VAL A 22 -6.90 -15.72 -0.05
N ASP A 23 -7.75 -15.32 -0.99
CA ASP A 23 -8.65 -16.17 -1.75
C ASP A 23 -8.46 -15.97 -3.26
N GLN A 24 -7.67 -16.84 -3.87
CA GLN A 24 -7.44 -16.95 -5.32
C GLN A 24 -7.05 -15.64 -6.02
N ILE A 25 -6.17 -14.85 -5.42
CA ILE A 25 -5.72 -13.59 -6.04
C ILE A 25 -4.66 -13.85 -7.11
N SER A 26 -4.78 -13.16 -8.26
CA SER A 26 -3.81 -13.23 -9.35
C SER A 26 -3.34 -11.84 -9.73
N PHE A 27 -2.02 -11.61 -9.73
CA PHE A 27 -1.42 -10.33 -10.09
C PHE A 27 0.04 -10.47 -10.50
N ALA A 28 0.57 -9.43 -11.13
CA ALA A 28 1.98 -9.33 -11.47
C ALA A 28 2.50 -7.92 -11.19
N VAL A 29 3.73 -7.85 -10.65
CA VAL A 29 4.48 -6.61 -10.42
C VAL A 29 5.66 -6.59 -11.36
N SER A 30 5.80 -5.52 -12.14
CA SER A 30 6.90 -5.35 -13.09
C SER A 30 8.20 -4.96 -12.38
N ALA A 31 9.35 -5.32 -12.96
CA ALA A 31 10.63 -4.88 -12.45
C ALA A 31 10.75 -3.34 -12.51
N GLY A 32 11.24 -2.73 -11.41
CA GLY A 32 11.37 -1.27 -11.28
C GLY A 32 10.07 -0.50 -11.04
N GLU A 33 8.97 -1.23 -10.77
CA GLU A 33 7.66 -0.65 -10.48
C GLU A 33 7.47 -0.42 -8.97
N THR A 34 6.77 0.66 -8.59
CA THR A 34 6.16 0.78 -7.27
C THR A 34 4.69 0.34 -7.38
N PHE A 35 4.35 -0.70 -6.63
CA PHE A 35 3.05 -1.34 -6.64
C PHE A 35 2.44 -1.37 -5.23
N ALA A 36 1.15 -1.10 -5.09
CA ALA A 36 0.49 -1.15 -3.79
C ALA A 36 -0.52 -2.29 -3.65
N LEU A 37 -0.58 -2.85 -2.45
CA LEU A 37 -1.70 -3.60 -1.93
C LEU A 37 -2.50 -2.65 -1.02
N LEU A 38 -3.62 -2.14 -1.48
CA LEU A 38 -4.50 -1.20 -0.78
C LEU A 38 -5.70 -1.95 -0.17
N GLY A 39 -6.18 -1.52 0.98
CA GLY A 39 -7.39 -2.10 1.59
C GLY A 39 -7.43 -1.96 3.11
N PRO A 40 -8.54 -2.32 3.74
CA PRO A 40 -8.71 -2.20 5.19
C PRO A 40 -7.85 -3.23 5.95
N ASN A 41 -7.84 -3.09 7.28
CA ASN A 41 -7.21 -4.08 8.15
C ASN A 41 -7.91 -5.44 8.01
N GLY A 42 -7.11 -6.49 7.87
CA GLY A 42 -7.65 -7.84 7.67
C GLY A 42 -7.97 -8.21 6.22
N ALA A 43 -7.78 -7.32 5.24
CA ALA A 43 -8.03 -7.60 3.81
C ALA A 43 -7.05 -8.60 3.16
N GLY A 44 -6.00 -9.04 3.85
CA GLY A 44 -5.04 -10.03 3.33
C GLY A 44 -3.69 -9.42 2.92
N LYS A 45 -3.49 -8.10 2.99
CA LYS A 45 -2.27 -7.39 2.56
C LYS A 45 -0.98 -7.96 3.18
N SER A 46 -0.87 -7.91 4.52
CA SER A 46 0.32 -8.40 5.23
C SER A 46 0.52 -9.92 5.07
N THR A 47 -0.57 -10.68 4.88
CA THR A 47 -0.48 -12.12 4.59
C THR A 47 0.15 -12.36 3.22
N THR A 48 -0.27 -11.62 2.20
CA THR A 48 0.31 -11.66 0.85
C THR A 48 1.78 -11.26 0.88
N MET A 49 2.13 -10.18 1.59
CA MET A 49 3.52 -9.74 1.78
C MET A 49 4.39 -10.83 2.44
N ARG A 50 3.85 -11.52 3.47
CA ARG A 50 4.57 -12.60 4.16
C ARG A 50 4.79 -13.84 3.28
N MET A 51 3.85 -14.15 2.36
CA MET A 51 4.02 -15.23 1.37
C MET A 51 5.11 -14.87 0.36
N ILE A 52 5.12 -13.64 -0.18
CA ILE A 52 6.16 -13.15 -1.09
C ILE A 52 7.54 -13.17 -0.40
N ALA A 53 7.59 -12.80 0.89
CA ALA A 53 8.81 -12.84 1.71
C ALA A 53 9.24 -14.25 2.14
N CYS A 54 8.57 -15.31 1.67
CA CYS A 54 8.81 -16.70 2.09
C CYS A 54 8.77 -16.91 3.61
N ARG A 55 7.96 -16.10 4.33
CA ARG A 55 7.75 -16.21 5.79
C ARG A 55 6.52 -17.02 6.16
N THR A 56 5.59 -17.16 5.23
CA THR A 56 4.35 -17.93 5.39
C THR A 56 4.16 -18.77 4.14
N PRO A 57 4.01 -20.10 4.24
CA PRO A 57 3.71 -20.94 3.09
C PRO A 57 2.31 -20.61 2.54
N LEU A 58 2.15 -20.63 1.22
CA LEU A 58 0.84 -20.57 0.59
C LEU A 58 0.07 -21.87 0.84
N SER A 59 -1.26 -21.81 0.78
CA SER A 59 -2.13 -23.00 0.89
C SER A 59 -2.44 -23.58 -0.46
N ASP A 60 -2.55 -22.74 -1.51
CA ASP A 60 -2.78 -23.13 -2.89
C ASP A 60 -2.34 -22.01 -3.86
N GLY A 61 -2.30 -22.32 -5.16
CA GLY A 61 -1.86 -21.41 -6.22
C GLY A 61 -0.34 -21.40 -6.41
N ASP A 62 0.14 -20.47 -7.25
CA ASP A 62 1.56 -20.32 -7.56
C ASP A 62 2.03 -18.89 -7.26
N LEU A 63 3.26 -18.78 -6.79
CA LEU A 63 3.92 -17.51 -6.50
C LEU A 63 5.39 -17.59 -6.84
N SER A 64 5.85 -16.69 -7.71
CA SER A 64 7.26 -16.56 -8.05
C SER A 64 7.79 -15.15 -7.82
N VAL A 65 9.06 -15.04 -7.47
CA VAL A 65 9.78 -13.79 -7.22
C VAL A 65 11.08 -13.82 -8.03
N GLU A 66 11.26 -12.85 -8.94
CA GLU A 66 12.38 -12.83 -9.91
C GLU A 66 12.52 -14.15 -10.70
N GLY A 67 11.41 -14.88 -10.90
CA GLY A 67 11.36 -16.17 -11.57
C GLY A 67 11.67 -17.38 -10.67
N PHE A 68 11.97 -17.18 -9.39
CA PHE A 68 12.16 -18.25 -8.40
C PHE A 68 10.84 -18.61 -7.73
N ASP A 69 10.54 -19.90 -7.62
CA ASP A 69 9.34 -20.40 -6.92
C ASP A 69 9.50 -20.30 -5.40
N VAL A 70 8.54 -19.66 -4.75
CA VAL A 70 8.55 -19.47 -3.28
C VAL A 70 8.47 -20.79 -2.49
N LYS A 71 7.96 -21.88 -3.10
CA LYS A 71 7.83 -23.19 -2.46
C LYS A 71 9.19 -23.91 -2.33
N THR A 72 10.09 -23.69 -3.29
CA THR A 72 11.33 -24.49 -3.44
C THR A 72 12.60 -23.67 -3.39
N GLU A 73 12.55 -22.37 -3.63
CA GLU A 73 13.74 -21.52 -3.83
C GLU A 73 13.78 -20.31 -2.85
N ASP A 74 13.27 -20.50 -1.63
CA ASP A 74 13.15 -19.46 -0.59
C ASP A 74 14.48 -18.76 -0.25
N ARG A 75 15.60 -19.48 -0.31
CA ARG A 75 16.94 -18.92 -0.01
C ARG A 75 17.40 -17.92 -1.08
N GLN A 76 17.14 -18.21 -2.36
CA GLN A 76 17.44 -17.31 -3.47
C GLN A 76 16.59 -16.05 -3.36
N ILE A 77 15.28 -16.21 -3.11
CA ILE A 77 14.35 -15.12 -2.97
C ILE A 77 14.74 -14.18 -1.81
N ARG A 78 15.06 -14.73 -0.62
CA ARG A 78 15.44 -13.92 0.56
C ARG A 78 16.70 -13.09 0.35
N ARG A 79 17.58 -13.44 -0.60
CA ARG A 79 18.74 -12.62 -0.97
C ARG A 79 18.40 -11.47 -1.90
N LEU A 80 17.26 -11.56 -2.60
CA LEU A 80 16.82 -10.58 -3.58
C LEU A 80 15.82 -9.57 -3.00
N ILE A 81 15.28 -9.83 -1.79
CA ILE A 81 14.27 -9.01 -1.18
C ILE A 81 14.76 -8.34 0.11
N GLY A 82 14.44 -7.05 0.27
CA GLY A 82 14.48 -6.34 1.54
C GLY A 82 13.07 -6.26 2.14
N VAL A 83 12.93 -6.44 3.44
CA VAL A 83 11.63 -6.42 4.11
C VAL A 83 11.62 -5.42 5.25
N VAL A 84 10.68 -4.48 5.21
CA VAL A 84 10.39 -3.53 6.28
C VAL A 84 9.01 -3.90 6.85
N PRO A 85 8.94 -4.57 8.00
CA PRO A 85 7.66 -4.95 8.62
C PRO A 85 6.95 -3.73 9.21
N GLN A 86 5.67 -3.89 9.52
CA GLN A 86 4.86 -2.86 10.16
C GLN A 86 5.40 -2.48 11.55
N GLU A 87 5.72 -3.49 12.36
CA GLU A 87 6.24 -3.29 13.70
C GLU A 87 7.74 -2.98 13.69
N ASN A 88 8.17 -2.19 14.67
CA ASN A 88 9.59 -1.92 14.87
C ASN A 88 10.28 -3.20 15.40
N ASN A 89 11.25 -3.68 14.63
CA ASN A 89 12.05 -4.85 14.95
C ASN A 89 13.57 -4.53 15.00
N LEU A 90 13.92 -3.29 15.32
CA LEU A 90 15.29 -2.90 15.66
C LEU A 90 15.66 -3.49 17.02
N ASP A 91 16.92 -3.87 17.18
CA ASP A 91 17.44 -4.36 18.45
C ASP A 91 17.65 -3.16 19.40
N PRO A 92 16.92 -3.09 20.54
CA PRO A 92 17.01 -1.96 21.47
C PRO A 92 18.32 -1.90 22.24
N ASP A 93 19.05 -3.01 22.36
CA ASP A 93 20.32 -3.09 23.07
C ASP A 93 21.51 -2.58 22.23
N LEU A 94 21.29 -2.41 20.93
CA LEU A 94 22.27 -1.93 19.96
C LEU A 94 22.02 -0.47 19.57
N ASN A 95 23.11 0.23 19.22
CA ASN A 95 22.99 1.56 18.61
C ASN A 95 22.63 1.45 17.09
N VAL A 96 22.45 2.61 16.43
CA VAL A 96 22.09 2.69 15.01
C VAL A 96 23.07 1.92 14.12
N LEU A 97 24.37 2.15 14.31
CA LEU A 97 25.43 1.54 13.50
C LEU A 97 25.50 0.03 13.73
N GLU A 98 25.42 -0.41 14.99
CA GLU A 98 25.43 -1.82 15.35
C GLU A 98 24.24 -2.58 14.79
N ASN A 99 23.03 -2.00 14.80
CA ASN A 99 21.87 -2.59 14.15
C ASN A 99 22.11 -2.89 12.65
N LEU A 100 22.75 -1.96 11.93
CA LEU A 100 23.09 -2.16 10.51
C LEU A 100 24.17 -3.24 10.34
N ARG A 101 25.24 -3.23 11.17
CA ARG A 101 26.34 -4.21 11.10
C ARG A 101 25.88 -5.63 11.38
N VAL A 102 25.07 -5.83 12.43
CA VAL A 102 24.54 -7.15 12.78
C VAL A 102 23.67 -7.68 11.65
N TYR A 103 22.80 -6.83 11.08
CA TYR A 103 21.93 -7.25 9.99
C TYR A 103 22.72 -7.57 8.70
N ALA A 104 23.76 -6.80 8.39
CA ALA A 104 24.68 -7.08 7.28
C ALA A 104 25.37 -8.44 7.41
N GLY A 105 25.68 -8.86 8.63
CA GLY A 105 26.30 -10.16 8.92
C GLY A 105 25.47 -11.36 8.44
N TYR A 106 24.14 -11.26 8.42
CA TYR A 106 23.27 -12.33 7.90
C TYR A 106 23.45 -12.59 6.40
N TYR A 107 23.91 -11.58 5.63
CA TYR A 107 24.10 -11.67 4.18
C TYR A 107 25.52 -12.04 3.77
N ARG A 108 26.44 -12.26 4.72
CA ARG A 108 27.85 -12.65 4.48
C ARG A 108 28.60 -11.70 3.53
N LEU A 109 28.30 -10.41 3.61
CA LEU A 109 29.01 -9.37 2.85
C LEU A 109 30.44 -9.24 3.38
N LYS A 110 31.39 -8.80 2.54
CA LYS A 110 32.76 -8.55 2.98
C LYS A 110 32.81 -7.33 3.87
N LYS A 111 33.70 -7.33 4.86
CA LYS A 111 33.79 -6.29 5.89
C LYS A 111 33.92 -4.88 5.31
N ASP A 112 34.77 -4.70 4.33
CA ASP A 112 35.03 -3.39 3.71
C ASP A 112 33.82 -2.92 2.88
N GLU A 113 33.10 -3.83 2.23
CA GLU A 113 31.87 -3.55 1.49
C GLU A 113 30.73 -3.14 2.45
N ILE A 114 30.68 -3.76 3.64
CA ILE A 114 29.67 -3.44 4.67
C ILE A 114 29.84 -2.02 5.18
N GLU A 115 31.05 -1.61 5.59
CA GLU A 115 31.27 -0.29 6.19
C GLU A 115 30.96 0.84 5.19
N ASN A 116 31.39 0.69 3.93
CA ASN A 116 31.06 1.65 2.87
C ASN A 116 29.54 1.73 2.64
N ARG A 117 28.87 0.57 2.57
CA ARG A 117 27.41 0.55 2.37
C ARG A 117 26.65 1.13 3.55
N ILE A 118 27.10 0.91 4.77
CA ILE A 118 26.50 1.51 5.98
C ILE A 118 26.65 3.04 5.92
N ASP A 119 27.82 3.55 5.56
CA ASP A 119 28.05 4.99 5.47
C ASP A 119 27.13 5.64 4.41
N GLU A 120 27.02 5.04 3.20
CA GLU A 120 26.07 5.45 2.16
C GLU A 120 24.62 5.49 2.69
N LEU A 121 24.20 4.42 3.38
CA LEU A 121 22.83 4.32 3.89
C LEU A 121 22.55 5.29 5.03
N LEU A 122 23.50 5.54 5.93
CA LEU A 122 23.37 6.52 7.01
C LEU A 122 23.24 7.95 6.46
N ASP A 123 23.99 8.28 5.40
CA ASP A 123 23.82 9.56 4.70
C ASP A 123 22.47 9.64 4.01
N PHE A 124 22.06 8.60 3.29
CA PHE A 124 20.78 8.50 2.60
C PHE A 124 19.58 8.73 3.52
N ILE A 125 19.59 8.10 4.71
CA ILE A 125 18.51 8.24 5.70
C ILE A 125 18.70 9.45 6.65
N ARG A 126 19.75 10.25 6.48
CA ARG A 126 20.12 11.41 7.31
C ARG A 126 20.30 11.07 8.79
N LEU A 127 20.91 9.92 9.08
CA LEU A 127 21.22 9.50 10.46
C LEU A 127 22.73 9.37 10.75
N LYS A 128 23.61 9.86 9.88
CA LYS A 128 25.06 9.79 10.07
C LYS A 128 25.50 10.40 11.42
N ASN A 129 24.94 11.55 11.79
CA ASN A 129 25.22 12.23 13.07
C ASN A 129 24.59 11.53 14.29
N ARG A 130 23.81 10.46 14.07
CA ARG A 130 23.13 9.65 15.08
C ARG A 130 23.61 8.21 15.08
N ALA A 131 24.70 7.88 14.39
CA ALA A 131 25.21 6.52 14.23
C ALA A 131 25.48 5.81 15.58
N ALA A 132 25.92 6.55 16.60
CA ALA A 132 26.16 6.05 17.96
C ALA A 132 24.97 6.18 18.91
N SER A 133 23.83 6.77 18.46
CA SER A 133 22.64 6.90 19.30
C SER A 133 21.97 5.56 19.52
N ARG A 134 21.41 5.37 20.73
CA ARG A 134 20.58 4.21 21.07
C ARG A 134 19.24 4.29 20.35
N ILE A 135 18.59 3.13 20.17
CA ILE A 135 17.31 3.07 19.46
C ILE A 135 16.19 3.77 20.21
N ASP A 136 16.20 3.78 21.55
CA ASP A 136 15.24 4.49 22.40
C ASP A 136 15.31 6.02 22.26
N GLU A 137 16.46 6.57 21.88
CA GLU A 137 16.67 8.01 21.64
C GLU A 137 16.12 8.48 20.27
N LEU A 138 15.70 7.57 19.40
CA LEU A 138 15.21 7.88 18.07
C LEU A 138 13.69 8.14 18.06
N SER A 139 13.26 9.15 17.28
CA SER A 139 11.85 9.33 16.98
C SER A 139 11.29 8.17 16.13
N GLY A 140 9.96 8.01 16.08
CA GLY A 140 9.30 6.99 15.25
C GLY A 140 9.74 7.05 13.78
N GLY A 141 9.79 8.25 13.21
CA GLY A 141 10.27 8.47 11.83
C GLY A 141 11.75 8.10 11.64
N MET A 142 12.62 8.39 12.61
CA MET A 142 14.02 7.97 12.57
C MET A 142 14.16 6.45 12.62
N LYS A 143 13.38 5.78 13.49
CA LYS A 143 13.33 4.30 13.55
C LYS A 143 12.88 3.72 12.22
N ARG A 144 11.85 4.30 11.60
CA ARG A 144 11.34 3.84 10.30
C ARG A 144 12.37 3.99 9.19
N ARG A 145 13.06 5.12 9.12
CA ARG A 145 14.16 5.34 8.17
C ARG A 145 15.31 4.34 8.38
N LEU A 146 15.67 4.05 9.63
CA LEU A 146 16.68 3.04 9.94
C LEU A 146 16.26 1.63 9.51
N MET A 147 14.99 1.25 9.68
CA MET A 147 14.46 -0.03 9.19
C MET A 147 14.54 -0.14 7.66
N ILE A 148 14.27 0.95 6.94
CA ILE A 148 14.42 0.99 5.47
C ILE A 148 15.90 0.81 5.10
N ALA A 149 16.83 1.56 5.71
CA ALA A 149 18.26 1.39 5.46
C ALA A 149 18.73 -0.03 5.73
N ARG A 150 18.27 -0.63 6.84
CA ARG A 150 18.57 -2.03 7.18
C ARG A 150 18.08 -3.01 6.10
N ALA A 151 16.88 -2.80 5.57
CA ALA A 151 16.36 -3.63 4.49
C ALA A 151 17.13 -3.49 3.16
N LEU A 152 17.83 -2.37 2.96
CA LEU A 152 18.63 -2.07 1.77
C LEU A 152 20.10 -2.48 1.86
N ILE A 153 20.57 -2.98 3.02
CA ILE A 153 21.99 -3.22 3.29
C ILE A 153 22.65 -4.17 2.29
N HIS A 154 21.93 -5.17 1.82
CA HIS A 154 22.41 -6.21 0.89
C HIS A 154 22.06 -5.94 -0.58
N ARG A 155 21.66 -4.70 -0.92
CA ARG A 155 21.28 -4.26 -2.28
C ARG A 155 20.20 -5.16 -2.90
N PRO A 156 18.99 -5.26 -2.29
CA PRO A 156 17.92 -6.09 -2.80
C PRO A 156 17.42 -5.57 -4.15
N ARG A 157 16.78 -6.44 -4.94
CA ARG A 157 16.06 -6.05 -6.17
C ARG A 157 14.64 -5.64 -5.91
N ILE A 158 14.07 -6.14 -4.82
CA ILE A 158 12.68 -5.88 -4.41
C ILE A 158 12.65 -5.42 -2.96
N LEU A 159 11.95 -4.34 -2.67
CA LEU A 159 11.70 -3.84 -1.33
C LEU A 159 10.22 -4.03 -0.97
N LEU A 160 9.97 -4.82 0.07
CA LEU A 160 8.65 -5.05 0.62
C LEU A 160 8.44 -4.15 1.84
N LEU A 161 7.39 -3.31 1.81
CA LEU A 161 7.10 -2.32 2.84
C LEU A 161 5.69 -2.57 3.40
N ASP A 162 5.61 -3.10 4.62
CA ASP A 162 4.31 -3.32 5.27
C ASP A 162 3.93 -2.08 6.09
N GLU A 163 2.95 -1.32 5.59
CA GLU A 163 2.45 -0.05 6.15
C GLU A 163 3.58 0.95 6.50
N PRO A 164 4.38 1.42 5.51
CA PRO A 164 5.64 2.12 5.76
C PRO A 164 5.51 3.43 6.52
N THR A 165 4.37 4.10 6.47
CA THR A 165 4.20 5.45 7.03
C THR A 165 3.13 5.54 8.12
N THR A 166 2.58 4.41 8.55
CA THR A 166 1.57 4.38 9.61
C THR A 166 2.11 4.95 10.91
N GLY A 167 1.33 5.88 11.49
CA GLY A 167 1.67 6.53 12.76
C GLY A 167 2.76 7.60 12.67
N LEU A 168 3.15 8.02 11.47
CA LEU A 168 4.13 9.08 11.25
C LEU A 168 3.46 10.42 10.92
N ASP A 169 4.13 11.50 11.30
CA ASP A 169 3.72 12.86 10.96
C ASP A 169 3.75 13.09 9.44
N PRO A 170 2.88 13.97 8.89
CA PRO A 170 2.80 14.22 7.44
C PRO A 170 4.13 14.60 6.79
N ASN A 171 4.96 15.42 7.45
CA ASN A 171 6.27 15.83 6.92
C ASN A 171 7.24 14.64 6.82
N VAL A 172 7.27 13.78 7.86
CA VAL A 172 8.12 12.58 7.88
C VAL A 172 7.65 11.57 6.83
N ARG A 173 6.34 11.45 6.62
CA ARG A 173 5.75 10.63 5.56
C ARG A 173 6.22 11.09 4.19
N GLN A 174 6.14 12.39 3.91
CA GLN A 174 6.60 12.98 2.65
C GLN A 174 8.10 12.71 2.40
N GLU A 175 8.96 12.88 3.43
CA GLU A 175 10.40 12.57 3.31
C GLU A 175 10.66 11.09 2.94
N ILE A 176 9.90 10.16 3.53
CA ILE A 176 10.03 8.73 3.21
C ILE A 176 9.59 8.47 1.77
N TRP A 177 8.50 9.07 1.31
CA TRP A 177 8.02 8.93 -0.06
C TRP A 177 9.05 9.43 -1.08
N GLU A 178 9.66 10.59 -0.85
CA GLU A 178 10.72 11.13 -1.71
C GLU A 178 11.92 10.19 -1.79
N LYS A 179 12.31 9.60 -0.66
CA LYS A 179 13.42 8.63 -0.61
C LYS A 179 13.11 7.32 -1.32
N LEU A 180 11.89 6.82 -1.22
CA LEU A 180 11.46 5.62 -1.95
C LEU A 180 11.45 5.86 -3.46
N GLU A 181 10.98 7.02 -3.92
CA GLU A 181 10.98 7.39 -5.33
C GLU A 181 12.41 7.59 -5.87
N GLU A 182 13.34 8.18 -5.09
CA GLU A 182 14.77 8.28 -5.40
C GLU A 182 15.37 6.89 -5.63
N LEU A 183 15.18 5.96 -4.70
CA LEU A 183 15.66 4.57 -4.82
C LEU A 183 15.10 3.85 -6.05
N ARG A 184 13.81 3.99 -6.32
CA ARG A 184 13.18 3.39 -7.49
C ARG A 184 13.86 3.86 -8.78
N ARG A 185 14.11 5.17 -8.91
CA ARG A 185 14.70 5.75 -10.13
C ARG A 185 16.18 5.42 -10.29
N GLU A 186 16.96 5.50 -9.21
CA GLU A 186 18.41 5.41 -9.26
C GLU A 186 18.90 3.95 -9.26
N GLU A 187 18.28 3.09 -8.46
CA GLU A 187 18.69 1.69 -8.32
C GLU A 187 17.79 0.73 -9.14
N ASN A 188 16.80 1.22 -9.90
CA ASN A 188 15.78 0.41 -10.58
C ASN A 188 15.11 -0.60 -9.63
N LEU A 189 14.90 -0.17 -8.38
CA LEU A 189 14.36 -0.97 -7.30
C LEU A 189 12.85 -1.20 -7.52
N THR A 190 12.42 -2.45 -7.46
CA THR A 190 10.99 -2.78 -7.42
C THR A 190 10.48 -2.57 -5.99
N ILE A 191 9.39 -1.84 -5.81
CA ILE A 191 8.81 -1.57 -4.50
C ILE A 191 7.40 -2.15 -4.46
N LEU A 192 7.13 -3.04 -3.49
CA LEU A 192 5.79 -3.49 -3.16
C LEU A 192 5.45 -2.98 -1.77
N LEU A 193 4.42 -2.16 -1.65
CA LEU A 193 3.97 -1.66 -0.36
C LEU A 193 2.54 -2.11 -0.04
N SER A 194 2.26 -2.36 1.22
CA SER A 194 0.90 -2.46 1.72
C SER A 194 0.54 -1.16 2.41
N THR A 195 -0.68 -0.68 2.21
CA THR A 195 -1.16 0.52 2.89
C THR A 195 -2.69 0.52 3.01
N HIS A 196 -3.18 1.27 3.98
CA HIS A 196 -4.58 1.67 4.06
C HIS A 196 -4.75 3.18 3.81
N TYR A 197 -3.63 3.90 3.54
CA TYR A 197 -3.63 5.31 3.14
C TYR A 197 -3.73 5.44 1.63
N MET A 198 -4.86 5.96 1.16
CA MET A 198 -5.15 6.14 -0.26
C MET A 198 -4.20 7.14 -0.91
N ASP A 199 -3.87 8.23 -0.20
CA ASP A 199 -2.93 9.26 -0.63
C ASP A 199 -1.50 8.72 -0.87
N GLU A 200 -1.07 7.75 -0.06
CA GLU A 200 0.22 7.07 -0.25
C GLU A 200 0.23 6.25 -1.54
N ALA A 201 -0.83 5.44 -1.77
CA ALA A 201 -0.96 4.64 -2.98
C ALA A 201 -1.08 5.51 -4.24
N GLU A 202 -1.84 6.62 -4.18
CA GLU A 202 -2.04 7.53 -5.30
C GLU A 202 -0.75 8.26 -5.70
N LYS A 203 0.07 8.66 -4.72
CA LYS A 203 1.31 9.41 -4.97
C LYS A 203 2.48 8.54 -5.42
N LEU A 204 2.65 7.35 -4.81
CA LEU A 204 3.84 6.53 -5.02
C LEU A 204 3.69 5.48 -6.10
N CYS A 205 2.48 4.97 -6.33
CA CYS A 205 2.33 3.73 -7.06
C CYS A 205 1.94 3.95 -8.52
N GLN A 206 2.59 3.22 -9.41
CA GLN A 206 2.23 3.16 -10.82
C GLN A 206 0.98 2.30 -11.02
N ARG A 207 0.84 1.22 -10.26
CA ARG A 207 -0.36 0.36 -10.22
C ARG A 207 -0.63 -0.11 -8.80
N LEU A 208 -1.87 -0.52 -8.57
CA LEU A 208 -2.29 -1.06 -7.29
C LEU A 208 -3.36 -2.15 -7.45
N LEU A 209 -3.51 -2.91 -6.35
CA LEU A 209 -4.68 -3.74 -6.11
C LEU A 209 -5.44 -3.20 -4.90
N VAL A 210 -6.75 -3.14 -5.01
CA VAL A 210 -7.64 -2.96 -3.86
C VAL A 210 -8.09 -4.34 -3.39
N LEU A 211 -7.76 -4.66 -2.15
CA LEU A 211 -8.11 -5.92 -1.51
C LEU A 211 -9.24 -5.72 -0.50
N SER A 212 -10.23 -6.57 -0.54
CA SER A 212 -11.29 -6.70 0.46
C SER A 212 -11.54 -8.18 0.75
N GLN A 213 -11.65 -8.56 2.02
CA GLN A 213 -11.94 -9.92 2.48
C GLN A 213 -11.09 -11.03 1.81
N GLY A 214 -9.82 -10.74 1.52
CA GLY A 214 -8.89 -11.66 0.87
C GLY A 214 -8.98 -11.73 -0.65
N ARG A 215 -9.83 -10.93 -1.30
CA ARG A 215 -10.07 -10.90 -2.75
C ARG A 215 -9.65 -9.57 -3.36
N ILE A 216 -9.38 -9.60 -4.67
CA ILE A 216 -9.16 -8.36 -5.44
C ILE A 216 -10.52 -7.80 -5.84
N VAL A 217 -10.83 -6.57 -5.40
CA VAL A 217 -12.05 -5.86 -5.78
C VAL A 217 -11.82 -4.83 -6.89
N ALA A 218 -10.59 -4.31 -6.99
CA ALA A 218 -10.18 -3.47 -8.12
C ALA A 218 -8.66 -3.60 -8.35
N ALA A 219 -8.23 -3.34 -9.57
CA ALA A 219 -6.82 -3.38 -9.96
C ALA A 219 -6.56 -2.40 -11.11
N GLY A 220 -5.46 -1.65 -11.07
CA GLY A 220 -5.09 -0.76 -12.17
C GLY A 220 -4.17 0.37 -11.78
N VAL A 221 -4.06 1.34 -12.67
CA VAL A 221 -3.39 2.62 -12.45
C VAL A 221 -4.30 3.49 -11.57
N PRO A 222 -3.79 4.14 -10.50
CA PRO A 222 -4.61 4.94 -9.59
C PRO A 222 -5.56 5.91 -10.30
N ARG A 223 -5.03 6.68 -11.25
CA ARG A 223 -5.82 7.66 -12.00
C ARG A 223 -6.93 7.03 -12.83
N GLU A 224 -6.67 5.90 -13.50
CA GLU A 224 -7.66 5.20 -14.30
C GLU A 224 -8.78 4.62 -13.42
N LEU A 225 -8.43 4.12 -12.23
CA LEU A 225 -9.40 3.64 -11.25
C LEU A 225 -10.30 4.78 -10.75
N ILE A 226 -9.73 5.96 -10.46
CA ILE A 226 -10.50 7.13 -10.04
C ILE A 226 -11.48 7.55 -11.15
N GLU A 227 -11.01 7.69 -12.38
CA GLU A 227 -11.85 8.09 -13.53
C GLU A 227 -12.97 7.09 -13.81
N LYS A 228 -12.69 5.79 -13.67
CA LYS A 228 -13.65 4.72 -13.96
C LYS A 228 -14.68 4.52 -12.85
N GLU A 229 -14.23 4.46 -11.60
CA GLU A 229 -15.06 4.03 -10.47
C GLU A 229 -15.71 5.22 -9.73
N ALA A 230 -15.00 6.37 -9.59
CA ALA A 230 -15.45 7.49 -8.78
C ALA A 230 -15.94 8.70 -9.58
N SER A 231 -15.86 8.69 -10.92
CA SER A 231 -16.03 9.89 -11.76
C SER A 231 -14.96 10.96 -11.49
N LYS A 232 -14.98 12.11 -12.22
CA LYS A 232 -13.88 13.10 -12.12
C LYS A 232 -14.00 14.04 -10.91
N TYR A 233 -15.22 14.34 -10.48
CA TYR A 233 -15.49 15.34 -9.45
C TYR A 233 -16.40 14.79 -8.37
N ALA A 234 -16.11 15.17 -7.13
CA ALA A 234 -16.93 14.94 -5.96
C ALA A 234 -17.43 16.26 -5.38
N LEU A 235 -18.73 16.31 -5.04
CA LEU A 235 -19.34 17.35 -4.21
C LEU A 235 -19.56 16.76 -2.82
N GLU A 236 -18.89 17.28 -1.82
CA GLU A 236 -19.08 16.97 -0.41
C GLU A 236 -20.03 18.00 0.19
N VAL A 237 -21.15 17.55 0.77
CA VAL A 237 -22.12 18.40 1.48
C VAL A 237 -22.16 17.94 2.92
N ARG A 238 -21.84 18.83 3.87
CA ARG A 238 -21.84 18.55 5.30
C ARG A 238 -23.15 18.97 5.93
N GLU A 239 -23.55 18.27 7.00
CA GLU A 239 -24.80 18.51 7.75
C GLU A 239 -26.06 18.45 6.87
N ALA A 240 -26.00 17.70 5.77
CA ALA A 240 -27.15 17.50 4.92
C ALA A 240 -28.20 16.66 5.65
N ALA A 241 -29.43 17.19 5.76
CA ALA A 241 -30.59 16.38 6.12
C ALA A 241 -30.82 15.35 5.00
N ALA A 242 -31.27 14.14 5.36
CA ALA A 242 -31.54 13.07 4.40
C ALA A 242 -32.56 13.55 3.34
N LEU A 243 -32.05 14.05 2.21
CA LEU A 243 -32.88 14.29 1.04
C LEU A 243 -32.94 12.97 0.24
N PRO A 244 -34.11 12.67 -0.38
CA PRO A 244 -34.25 11.47 -1.16
C PRO A 244 -33.25 11.48 -2.31
N LEU A 245 -32.42 10.42 -2.38
CA LEU A 245 -31.39 10.14 -3.40
C LEU A 245 -32.00 9.89 -4.80
N GLN A 246 -33.14 10.48 -5.12
CA GLN A 246 -33.83 10.31 -6.40
C GLN A 246 -33.43 11.45 -7.36
N SER A 247 -32.24 11.37 -7.94
CA SER A 247 -31.99 12.05 -9.21
C SER A 247 -31.42 11.05 -10.22
N THR A 248 -32.26 10.09 -10.62
CA THR A 248 -31.99 9.13 -11.70
C THR A 248 -31.82 9.79 -13.07
N GLU A 249 -32.12 11.07 -13.23
CA GLU A 249 -32.03 11.76 -14.53
C GLU A 249 -30.61 12.17 -14.95
N ASN A 250 -29.63 12.31 -14.02
CA ASN A 250 -28.31 12.86 -14.37
C ASN A 250 -27.10 11.92 -14.18
N ARG A 251 -27.28 10.63 -13.92
CA ARG A 251 -26.18 9.68 -13.62
C ARG A 251 -25.22 10.21 -12.53
N ILE A 252 -25.76 10.83 -11.49
CA ILE A 252 -25.03 11.25 -10.31
C ILE A 252 -25.10 10.10 -9.30
N ARG A 253 -23.97 9.50 -8.98
CA ARG A 253 -23.86 8.52 -7.89
C ARG A 253 -23.72 9.28 -6.57
N ALA A 254 -24.37 8.79 -5.52
CA ALA A 254 -24.30 9.42 -4.22
C ALA A 254 -23.99 8.40 -3.12
N VAL A 255 -23.15 8.80 -2.18
CA VAL A 255 -22.73 8.03 -1.01
C VAL A 255 -23.05 8.86 0.23
N VAL A 256 -23.68 8.26 1.25
CA VAL A 256 -24.03 8.93 2.49
C VAL A 256 -23.23 8.37 3.66
N ARG A 257 -22.51 9.25 4.37
CA ARG A 257 -21.77 8.92 5.58
C ARG A 257 -22.19 9.80 6.74
N GLY A 258 -23.02 9.26 7.61
CA GLY A 258 -23.57 10.04 8.72
C GLY A 258 -24.31 11.28 8.20
N SER A 259 -23.82 12.48 8.56
CA SER A 259 -24.33 13.77 8.09
C SER A 259 -23.65 14.32 6.84
N THR A 260 -22.70 13.59 6.25
CA THR A 260 -22.00 14.01 5.04
C THR A 260 -22.50 13.24 3.83
N HIS A 261 -22.90 13.97 2.79
CA HIS A 261 -23.33 13.43 1.51
C HIS A 261 -22.26 13.71 0.46
N LEU A 262 -21.85 12.68 -0.29
CA LEU A 262 -20.90 12.76 -1.39
C LEU A 262 -21.65 12.48 -2.70
N TYR A 263 -21.50 13.35 -3.68
CA TYR A 263 -22.09 13.22 -5.01
C TYR A 263 -20.99 13.23 -6.05
N PHE A 264 -21.03 12.26 -6.98
CA PHE A 264 -19.99 12.05 -7.97
C PHE A 264 -20.50 12.32 -9.39
N ALA A 265 -19.73 13.09 -10.17
CA ALA A 265 -20.08 13.42 -11.54
C ALA A 265 -18.85 13.63 -12.43
N GLU A 266 -19.03 13.43 -13.74
CA GLU A 266 -17.98 13.64 -14.74
C GLU A 266 -17.59 15.10 -14.95
N THR A 267 -18.52 16.02 -14.66
CA THR A 267 -18.31 17.46 -14.82
C THR A 267 -18.96 18.23 -13.67
N ILE A 268 -18.41 19.42 -13.37
CA ILE A 268 -18.90 20.30 -12.30
C ILE A 268 -20.32 20.79 -12.62
N GLU A 269 -20.62 21.01 -13.90
CA GLU A 269 -21.94 21.50 -14.34
C GLU A 269 -23.07 20.54 -13.90
N LYS A 270 -22.81 19.24 -13.88
CA LYS A 270 -23.78 18.25 -13.39
C LYS A 270 -24.02 18.36 -11.88
N LEU A 271 -23.07 18.88 -11.12
CA LEU A 271 -23.20 19.10 -9.66
C LEU A 271 -23.88 20.41 -9.32
N MET A 272 -23.94 21.40 -10.23
CA MET A 272 -24.52 22.72 -9.97
C MET A 272 -25.97 22.69 -9.45
N PRO A 273 -26.88 21.84 -9.94
CA PRO A 273 -28.24 21.76 -9.38
C PRO A 273 -28.25 21.37 -7.90
N LEU A 274 -27.36 20.44 -7.50
CA LEU A 274 -27.21 20.03 -6.10
C LEU A 274 -26.62 21.16 -5.25
N MET A 275 -25.63 21.88 -5.78
CA MET A 275 -25.05 23.04 -5.11
C MET A 275 -26.09 24.13 -4.86
N THR A 276 -27.01 24.33 -5.81
CA THR A 276 -28.15 25.28 -5.64
C THR A 276 -29.11 24.77 -4.60
N LEU A 277 -29.42 23.47 -4.59
CA LEU A 277 -30.37 22.87 -3.65
C LEU A 277 -29.84 22.95 -2.21
N TYR A 278 -28.55 22.74 -2.00
CA TYR A 278 -27.89 22.77 -0.68
C TYR A 278 -27.30 24.13 -0.32
N GLY A 279 -27.61 25.19 -1.04
CA GLY A 279 -26.97 26.51 -1.02
C GLY A 279 -26.66 27.15 0.33
N ASN A 280 -27.32 26.69 1.42
CA ASN A 280 -27.07 27.17 2.78
C ASN A 280 -26.16 26.27 3.62
N LEU A 281 -25.69 25.15 3.05
CA LEU A 281 -24.82 24.17 3.76
C LEU A 281 -23.37 24.35 3.37
N GLN A 282 -22.49 23.85 4.20
CA GLN A 282 -21.06 23.80 3.88
C GLN A 282 -20.82 22.78 2.78
N MET A 283 -20.29 23.24 1.66
CA MET A 283 -20.01 22.42 0.48
C MET A 283 -18.56 22.56 0.01
N ILE A 284 -18.00 21.46 -0.49
CA ILE A 284 -16.68 21.41 -1.11
C ILE A 284 -16.80 20.67 -2.43
N VAL A 285 -16.43 21.32 -3.55
CA VAL A 285 -16.22 20.64 -4.84
C VAL A 285 -14.74 20.37 -4.98
N ARG A 286 -14.39 19.14 -5.27
CA ARG A 286 -12.99 18.70 -5.44
C ARG A 286 -12.86 17.64 -6.53
N PRO A 287 -11.66 17.44 -7.09
CA PRO A 287 -11.39 16.24 -7.84
C PRO A 287 -11.63 14.99 -6.98
N SER A 288 -12.12 13.92 -7.60
CA SER A 288 -12.22 12.61 -6.93
C SER A 288 -10.83 12.01 -6.70
N ASN A 289 -10.72 11.16 -5.70
CA ASN A 289 -9.48 10.50 -5.30
C ASN A 289 -9.71 8.99 -5.02
N LEU A 290 -8.65 8.26 -4.65
CA LEU A 290 -8.76 6.83 -4.35
C LEU A 290 -9.65 6.53 -3.12
N GLU A 291 -9.83 7.47 -2.19
CA GLU A 291 -10.75 7.29 -1.07
C GLU A 291 -12.20 7.18 -1.58
N ASP A 292 -12.55 7.98 -2.58
CA ASP A 292 -13.87 7.93 -3.21
C ASP A 292 -14.10 6.60 -3.94
N VAL A 293 -13.07 6.08 -4.62
CA VAL A 293 -13.10 4.74 -5.25
C VAL A 293 -13.37 3.67 -4.19
N PHE A 294 -12.61 3.69 -3.11
CA PHE A 294 -12.74 2.71 -2.04
C PHE A 294 -14.15 2.73 -1.40
N LEU A 295 -14.68 3.93 -1.17
CA LEU A 295 -16.02 4.12 -0.65
C LEU A 295 -17.09 3.47 -1.52
N GLN A 296 -17.00 3.69 -2.83
CA GLN A 296 -17.96 3.16 -3.78
C GLN A 296 -17.88 1.63 -3.88
N LEU A 297 -16.67 1.07 -3.90
CA LEU A 297 -16.47 -0.38 -3.95
C LEU A 297 -16.97 -1.09 -2.69
N THR A 298 -16.78 -0.50 -1.50
CA THR A 298 -17.26 -1.10 -0.24
C THR A 298 -18.76 -1.01 -0.05
N GLU A 299 -19.44 0.04 -0.58
CA GLU A 299 -20.89 0.10 -0.58
C GLU A 299 -21.53 -0.91 -1.51
N ASP A 300 -20.92 -1.16 -2.66
CA ASP A 300 -21.40 -2.17 -3.61
C ASP A 300 -21.35 -3.58 -2.98
N GLU A 301 -20.23 -3.94 -2.29
CA GLU A 301 -20.12 -5.21 -1.56
C GLU A 301 -21.19 -5.36 -0.47
N GLU A 302 -21.44 -4.33 0.34
CA GLU A 302 -22.47 -4.38 1.38
C GLU A 302 -23.89 -4.52 0.81
N ASN A 303 -24.15 -3.90 -0.34
CA ASN A 303 -25.44 -3.99 -1.00
C ASN A 303 -25.66 -5.37 -1.64
N GLU A 304 -24.64 -5.98 -2.24
CA GLU A 304 -24.67 -7.35 -2.76
C GLU A 304 -24.90 -8.36 -1.63
N GLU A 305 -24.19 -8.24 -0.50
CA GLU A 305 -24.41 -9.12 0.66
C GLU A 305 -25.84 -9.00 1.24
N LYS A 306 -26.39 -7.79 1.31
CA LYS A 306 -27.76 -7.55 1.77
C LYS A 306 -28.80 -8.13 0.80
N SER A 307 -28.55 -8.08 -0.50
CA SER A 307 -29.38 -8.66 -1.54
C SER A 307 -29.41 -10.20 -1.45
N LEU A 308 -28.24 -10.83 -1.37
CA LEU A 308 -28.12 -12.29 -1.23
C LEU A 308 -28.77 -12.84 0.04
N LYS A 309 -28.68 -12.09 1.16
CA LYS A 309 -29.37 -12.47 2.42
C LYS A 309 -30.89 -12.34 2.34
N ARG A 310 -31.44 -11.47 1.47
CA ARG A 310 -32.88 -11.35 1.24
C ARG A 310 -33.46 -12.42 0.32
N GLU A 311 -32.63 -12.97 -0.59
CA GLU A 311 -33.05 -14.06 -1.49
C GLU A 311 -32.95 -15.45 -0.83
N SER A 312 -32.27 -15.55 0.32
CA SER A 312 -32.09 -16.80 1.07
C SER A 312 -33.08 -16.98 2.24
N VAL A 313 -34.07 -16.11 2.40
CA VAL A 313 -35.19 -16.15 3.36
C VAL A 313 -36.50 -16.33 2.62
#